data_0b5d4810c1b4421a8cae43761e5d3cb3
#
_entry.id   0b5d4810c1b4421a8cae43761e5d3cb3
#
_cell.length_a   1.000
_cell.length_b   1.000
_cell.length_c   1.000
_cell.angle_alpha   90.00
_cell.angle_beta   90.00
_cell.angle_gamma   90.00
#
_symmetry.space_group_name_H-M   'P 1'
#
loop_
_entity.id
_entity.type
_entity.pdbx_description
1 polymer ?
#
loop_
_entity_poly.entity_id
_entity_poly.type
_entity_poly.pdbx_seq_one_letter_code
_entity_poly.pdbx_strand_id
1 'polypeptide(L)'
;KPVILIQQPLALHERIAYYTVAECCIVTAIRDGLNLIPYEYTVCRGSSNSRPPQSMLVISEFIGCSPSLSGAIRVNPWNIDNVVEATLSALRMPEPEKEMRHEKHYRYASTHDVVFWVRSFMADLERICKDHSQHRCWGIGFGLGFRIVALDPSFRKLSSEYITSAYKRTTNRVFLLDYD
;
A
#
# COMPACT_ATOMS: atom_id res chain seq x y z
N LYS A 1 -28.60 -9.75 -21.72
CA LYS A 1 -28.70 -8.74 -20.62
C LYS A 1 -27.41 -7.94 -20.64
N PRO A 2 -27.47 -6.62 -20.51
CA PRO A 2 -26.28 -5.77 -20.53
C PRO A 2 -25.43 -5.90 -19.26
N VAL A 3 -25.99 -6.45 -18.16
CA VAL A 3 -25.31 -6.63 -16.88
C VAL A 3 -25.45 -8.09 -16.42
N ILE A 4 -24.35 -8.69 -16.03
CA ILE A 4 -24.28 -10.03 -15.43
C ILE A 4 -23.82 -9.86 -13.98
N LEU A 5 -24.65 -10.26 -13.02
CA LEU A 5 -24.31 -10.28 -11.60
C LEU A 5 -23.90 -11.68 -11.20
N ILE A 6 -22.69 -11.82 -10.67
CA ILE A 6 -22.14 -13.08 -10.16
C ILE A 6 -21.87 -12.88 -8.67
N GLN A 7 -22.59 -13.61 -7.82
CA GLN A 7 -22.45 -13.52 -6.37
C GLN A 7 -21.63 -14.66 -5.76
N GLN A 8 -21.30 -15.66 -6.58
CA GLN A 8 -20.53 -16.81 -6.14
C GLN A 8 -19.02 -16.58 -6.32
N PRO A 9 -18.17 -17.15 -5.47
CA PRO A 9 -16.74 -17.15 -5.70
C PRO A 9 -16.41 -17.81 -7.05
N LEU A 10 -15.67 -17.12 -7.89
CA LEU A 10 -15.20 -17.64 -9.17
C LEU A 10 -13.95 -18.49 -8.99
N ALA A 11 -13.88 -19.61 -9.68
CA ALA A 11 -12.67 -20.40 -9.78
C ALA A 11 -11.56 -19.60 -10.50
N LEU A 12 -10.29 -19.92 -10.23
CA LEU A 12 -9.15 -19.18 -10.79
C LEU A 12 -9.20 -19.11 -12.34
N HIS A 13 -9.49 -20.23 -12.99
CA HIS A 13 -9.57 -20.28 -14.47
C HIS A 13 -10.70 -19.43 -15.05
N GLU A 14 -11.83 -19.33 -14.34
CA GLU A 14 -12.93 -18.45 -14.74
C GLU A 14 -12.55 -16.98 -14.61
N ARG A 15 -11.90 -16.61 -13.49
CA ARG A 15 -11.39 -15.23 -13.29
C ARG A 15 -10.39 -14.86 -14.39
N ILE A 16 -9.44 -15.75 -14.70
CA ILE A 16 -8.46 -15.52 -15.76
C ILE A 16 -9.18 -15.31 -17.11
N ALA A 17 -10.21 -16.11 -17.43
CA ALA A 17 -10.97 -15.95 -18.65
C ALA A 17 -11.64 -14.57 -18.74
N TYR A 18 -12.27 -14.11 -17.66
CA TYR A 18 -12.85 -12.77 -17.62
C TYR A 18 -11.79 -11.67 -17.74
N TYR A 19 -10.67 -11.78 -17.02
CA TYR A 19 -9.61 -10.79 -17.10
C TYR A 19 -8.99 -10.69 -18.50
N THR A 20 -8.85 -11.81 -19.20
CA THR A 20 -8.26 -11.84 -20.54
C THR A 20 -9.12 -11.09 -21.57
N VAL A 21 -10.44 -11.09 -21.42
CA VAL A 21 -11.35 -10.43 -22.38
C VAL A 21 -11.78 -9.03 -21.96
N ALA A 22 -11.66 -8.70 -20.67
CA ALA A 22 -12.11 -7.43 -20.15
C ALA A 22 -11.26 -6.25 -20.67
N GLU A 23 -11.87 -5.19 -21.13
CA GLU A 23 -11.18 -3.96 -21.59
C GLU A 23 -10.83 -3.04 -20.43
N CYS A 24 -11.61 -3.07 -19.35
CA CYS A 24 -11.39 -2.27 -18.15
C CYS A 24 -11.74 -3.10 -16.92
N CYS A 25 -10.93 -2.94 -15.87
CA CYS A 25 -11.21 -3.51 -14.55
C CYS A 25 -11.50 -2.37 -13.57
N ILE A 26 -12.65 -2.45 -12.90
CA ILE A 26 -13.11 -1.44 -11.95
C ILE A 26 -13.14 -2.05 -10.55
N VAL A 27 -12.43 -1.44 -9.61
CA VAL A 27 -12.39 -1.87 -8.21
C VAL A 27 -12.83 -0.72 -7.31
N THR A 28 -14.05 -0.81 -6.82
CA THR A 28 -14.71 0.22 -6.01
C THR A 28 -14.78 -0.12 -4.52
N ALA A 29 -13.84 -0.91 -4.03
CA ALA A 29 -13.79 -1.25 -2.61
C ALA A 29 -13.58 0.00 -1.76
N ILE A 30 -14.35 0.11 -0.68
CA ILE A 30 -14.31 1.26 0.23
C ILE A 30 -13.18 1.09 1.25
N ARG A 31 -12.91 -0.15 1.62
CA ARG A 31 -11.88 -0.51 2.60
C ARG A 31 -11.27 -1.85 2.19
N ASP A 32 -9.98 -1.82 1.90
CA ASP A 32 -9.21 -3.00 1.55
C ASP A 32 -7.73 -2.75 1.85
N GLY A 33 -6.99 -3.82 2.16
CA GLY A 33 -5.54 -3.77 2.28
C GLY A 33 -4.88 -3.76 0.89
N LEU A 34 -4.14 -4.82 0.60
CA LEU A 34 -3.58 -5.04 -0.73
C LEU A 34 -4.57 -5.84 -1.58
N ASN A 35 -5.36 -5.20 -2.40
CA ASN A 35 -6.25 -5.87 -3.35
C ASN A 35 -5.45 -6.44 -4.52
N LEU A 36 -5.51 -7.75 -4.74
CA LEU A 36 -4.76 -8.43 -5.80
C LEU A 36 -5.43 -8.40 -7.17
N ILE A 37 -6.73 -8.08 -7.24
CA ILE A 37 -7.51 -8.07 -8.49
C ILE A 37 -6.86 -7.19 -9.58
N PRO A 38 -6.42 -5.94 -9.29
CA PRO A 38 -5.77 -5.11 -10.30
C PRO A 38 -4.47 -5.71 -10.86
N TYR A 39 -3.70 -6.39 -10.02
CA TYR A 39 -2.45 -7.04 -10.43
C TYR A 39 -2.73 -8.29 -11.27
N GLU A 40 -3.64 -9.16 -10.82
CA GLU A 40 -4.08 -10.34 -11.57
C GLU A 40 -4.58 -9.97 -12.97
N TYR A 41 -5.45 -8.96 -13.04
CA TYR A 41 -5.97 -8.44 -14.31
C TYR A 41 -4.84 -7.95 -15.23
N THR A 42 -3.93 -7.13 -14.71
CA THR A 42 -2.81 -6.60 -15.49
C THR A 42 -1.93 -7.71 -16.07
N VAL A 43 -1.59 -8.72 -15.26
CA VAL A 43 -0.77 -9.86 -15.69
C VAL A 43 -1.50 -10.69 -16.75
N CYS A 44 -2.79 -10.99 -16.57
CA CYS A 44 -3.58 -11.74 -17.55
C CYS A 44 -3.67 -11.01 -18.90
N ARG A 45 -3.73 -9.69 -18.89
CA ARG A 45 -3.77 -8.87 -20.11
C ARG A 45 -2.43 -8.82 -20.84
N GLY A 46 -1.30 -8.89 -20.12
CA GLY A 46 0.04 -8.96 -20.71
C GLY A 46 0.36 -10.30 -21.38
N SER A 47 -0.28 -11.37 -20.93
CA SER A 47 -0.02 -12.73 -21.43
C SER A 47 -0.85 -13.11 -22.67
N SER A 48 -1.73 -12.26 -23.15
CA SER A 48 -2.62 -12.56 -24.28
C SER A 48 -1.91 -12.35 -25.61
N ASN A 49 -1.67 -13.44 -26.35
CA ASN A 49 -1.05 -13.41 -27.68
C ASN A 49 -1.99 -12.87 -28.79
N SER A 50 -3.26 -12.67 -28.51
CA SER A 50 -4.28 -12.34 -29.53
C SER A 50 -4.63 -10.85 -29.61
N ARG A 51 -4.15 -10.04 -28.66
CA ARG A 51 -4.40 -8.60 -28.63
C ARG A 51 -3.15 -7.87 -28.09
N PRO A 52 -2.96 -6.59 -28.46
CA PRO A 52 -1.89 -5.80 -27.85
C PRO A 52 -2.05 -5.76 -26.33
N PRO A 53 -0.94 -5.75 -25.57
CA PRO A 53 -0.97 -5.75 -24.12
C PRO A 53 -1.52 -4.42 -23.60
N GLN A 54 -2.78 -4.42 -23.21
CA GLN A 54 -3.51 -3.24 -22.74
C GLN A 54 -4.35 -3.60 -21.53
N SER A 55 -4.28 -2.78 -20.49
CA SER A 55 -5.13 -2.92 -19.31
C SER A 55 -5.52 -1.56 -18.78
N MET A 56 -6.80 -1.31 -18.65
CA MET A 56 -7.30 -0.09 -18.03
C MET A 56 -7.84 -0.40 -16.64
N LEU A 57 -7.37 0.37 -15.68
CA LEU A 57 -7.74 0.25 -14.28
C LEU A 57 -8.44 1.50 -13.79
N VAL A 58 -9.63 1.33 -13.25
CA VAL A 58 -10.33 2.33 -12.44
C VAL A 58 -10.40 1.80 -11.01
N ILE A 59 -9.71 2.45 -10.09
CA ILE A 59 -9.53 1.93 -8.73
C ILE A 59 -9.92 2.95 -7.67
N SER A 60 -10.47 2.44 -6.59
CA SER A 60 -10.76 3.26 -5.41
C SER A 60 -9.49 3.87 -4.82
N GLU A 61 -9.55 5.12 -4.42
CA GLU A 61 -8.47 5.80 -3.68
C GLU A 61 -8.23 5.20 -2.28
N PHE A 62 -9.19 4.43 -1.74
CA PHE A 62 -9.15 3.86 -0.39
C PHE A 62 -8.48 2.49 -0.30
N ILE A 63 -8.05 1.90 -1.42
CA ILE A 63 -7.38 0.60 -1.43
C ILE A 63 -5.86 0.73 -1.39
N GLY A 64 -5.20 -0.18 -0.65
CA GLY A 64 -3.75 -0.10 -0.41
C GLY A 64 -2.88 -0.25 -1.65
N CYS A 65 -3.37 -0.87 -2.74
CA CYS A 65 -2.63 -0.96 -4.00
C CYS A 65 -2.68 0.33 -4.84
N SER A 66 -3.53 1.29 -4.50
CA SER A 66 -3.71 2.53 -5.27
C SER A 66 -2.42 3.33 -5.48
N PRO A 67 -1.54 3.52 -4.49
CA PRO A 67 -0.27 4.22 -4.68
C PRO A 67 0.68 3.51 -5.66
N SER A 68 0.68 2.18 -5.67
CA SER A 68 1.56 1.36 -6.51
C SER A 68 1.17 1.37 -7.98
N LEU A 69 -0.11 1.57 -8.28
CA LEU A 69 -0.68 1.55 -9.63
C LEU A 69 -0.90 2.98 -10.15
N SER A 70 0.18 3.73 -10.28
CA SER A 70 0.14 5.17 -10.60
C SER A 70 -0.39 5.51 -12.00
N GLY A 71 -0.55 4.52 -12.88
CA GLY A 71 -1.22 4.67 -14.18
C GLY A 71 -2.72 4.43 -14.16
N ALA A 72 -3.28 3.95 -13.04
CA ALA A 72 -4.71 3.73 -12.88
C ALA A 72 -5.47 5.07 -12.68
N ILE A 73 -6.72 5.09 -13.07
CA ILE A 73 -7.63 6.21 -12.78
C ILE A 73 -8.18 6.00 -11.38
N ARG A 74 -7.89 6.93 -10.48
CA ARG A 74 -8.35 6.87 -9.09
C ARG A 74 -9.70 7.55 -8.97
N VAL A 75 -10.59 6.91 -8.22
CA VAL A 75 -11.95 7.42 -8.00
C VAL A 75 -12.34 7.30 -6.54
N ASN A 76 -13.19 8.21 -6.11
CA ASN A 76 -13.94 8.05 -4.88
C ASN A 76 -15.19 7.20 -5.15
N PRO A 77 -15.27 5.96 -4.62
CA PRO A 77 -16.40 5.06 -4.92
C PRO A 77 -17.75 5.55 -4.40
N TRP A 78 -17.77 6.52 -3.49
CA TRP A 78 -19.00 7.17 -3.04
C TRP A 78 -19.56 8.17 -4.05
N ASN A 79 -18.73 8.66 -4.96
CA ASN A 79 -19.13 9.55 -6.02
C ASN A 79 -19.38 8.75 -7.31
N ILE A 80 -20.64 8.38 -7.54
CA ILE A 80 -21.04 7.53 -8.67
C ILE A 80 -20.74 8.22 -10.01
N ASP A 81 -20.95 9.52 -10.10
CA ASP A 81 -20.69 10.28 -11.34
C ASP A 81 -19.20 10.25 -11.69
N ASN A 82 -18.33 10.40 -10.71
CA ASN A 82 -16.89 10.29 -10.90
C ASN A 82 -16.48 8.87 -11.40
N VAL A 83 -17.08 7.81 -10.85
CA VAL A 83 -16.84 6.43 -11.31
C VAL A 83 -17.28 6.24 -12.76
N VAL A 84 -18.44 6.79 -13.15
CA VAL A 84 -18.94 6.73 -14.52
C VAL A 84 -18.02 7.48 -15.48
N GLU A 85 -17.65 8.72 -15.15
CA GLU A 85 -16.74 9.54 -15.98
C GLU A 85 -15.37 8.87 -16.14
N ALA A 86 -14.80 8.35 -15.05
CA ALA A 86 -13.54 7.62 -15.07
C ALA A 86 -13.61 6.37 -15.95
N THR A 87 -14.69 5.61 -15.85
CA THR A 87 -14.93 4.43 -16.70
C THR A 87 -15.03 4.80 -18.18
N LEU A 88 -15.77 5.84 -18.48
CA LEU A 88 -15.91 6.33 -19.84
C LEU A 88 -14.57 6.84 -20.40
N SER A 89 -13.81 7.56 -19.60
CA SER A 89 -12.46 8.00 -19.94
C SER A 89 -11.53 6.83 -20.23
N ALA A 90 -11.54 5.79 -19.38
CA ALA A 90 -10.75 4.57 -19.58
C ALA A 90 -11.06 3.86 -20.90
N LEU A 91 -12.33 3.75 -21.24
CA LEU A 91 -12.76 3.08 -22.48
C LEU A 91 -12.40 3.88 -23.74
N ARG A 92 -12.52 5.22 -23.68
CA ARG A 92 -12.23 6.13 -24.80
C ARG A 92 -10.76 6.52 -24.94
N MET A 93 -9.91 6.08 -24.03
CA MET A 93 -8.49 6.41 -24.05
C MET A 93 -7.82 5.92 -25.33
N PRO A 94 -6.91 6.70 -25.95
CA PRO A 94 -6.16 6.29 -27.12
C PRO A 94 -5.32 5.03 -26.84
N GLU A 95 -5.23 4.15 -27.83
CA GLU A 95 -4.48 2.89 -27.74
C GLU A 95 -3.04 3.05 -27.22
N PRO A 96 -2.23 4.02 -27.74
CA PRO A 96 -0.85 4.19 -27.26
C PRO A 96 -0.77 4.54 -25.75
N GLU A 97 -1.75 5.29 -25.25
CA GLU A 97 -1.80 5.62 -23.83
C GLU A 97 -2.19 4.41 -22.97
N LYS A 98 -3.14 3.59 -23.43
CA LYS A 98 -3.50 2.33 -22.77
C LYS A 98 -2.30 1.39 -22.69
N GLU A 99 -1.53 1.24 -23.77
CA GLU A 99 -0.30 0.44 -23.81
C GLU A 99 0.76 0.94 -22.82
N MET A 100 1.02 2.25 -22.81
CA MET A 100 1.99 2.85 -21.89
C MET A 100 1.59 2.64 -20.42
N ARG A 101 0.32 2.80 -20.10
CA ARG A 101 -0.19 2.57 -18.74
C ARG A 101 -0.11 1.09 -18.35
N HIS A 102 -0.47 0.20 -19.28
CA HIS A 102 -0.33 -1.23 -19.08
C HIS A 102 1.12 -1.63 -18.81
N GLU A 103 2.07 -1.21 -19.64
CA GLU A 103 3.48 -1.53 -19.49
C GLU A 103 4.02 -1.08 -18.12
N LYS A 104 3.60 0.08 -17.67
CA LYS A 104 3.97 0.60 -16.35
C LYS A 104 3.47 -0.30 -15.22
N HIS A 105 2.20 -0.70 -15.27
CA HIS A 105 1.61 -1.59 -14.28
C HIS A 105 2.19 -3.00 -14.34
N TYR A 106 2.37 -3.53 -15.54
CA TYR A 106 2.91 -4.87 -15.76
C TYR A 106 4.35 -4.98 -15.25
N ARG A 107 5.18 -3.98 -15.54
CA ARG A 107 6.56 -3.92 -15.03
C ARG A 107 6.57 -3.89 -13.51
N TYR A 108 5.72 -3.08 -12.88
CA TYR A 108 5.61 -3.05 -11.43
C TYR A 108 5.19 -4.42 -10.87
N ALA A 109 4.10 -5.01 -11.37
CA ALA A 109 3.60 -6.31 -10.92
C ALA A 109 4.63 -7.44 -11.09
N SER A 110 5.38 -7.43 -12.20
CA SER A 110 6.40 -8.46 -12.50
C SER A 110 7.65 -8.35 -11.63
N THR A 111 7.99 -7.15 -11.16
CA THR A 111 9.19 -6.92 -10.34
C THR A 111 8.92 -6.98 -8.85
N HIS A 112 7.67 -6.73 -8.42
CA HIS A 112 7.27 -6.73 -7.02
C HIS A 112 6.48 -7.99 -6.68
N ASP A 113 7.09 -9.12 -6.92
CA ASP A 113 6.53 -10.43 -6.61
C ASP A 113 6.69 -10.81 -5.12
N VAL A 114 6.23 -12.00 -4.76
CA VAL A 114 6.33 -12.50 -3.38
C VAL A 114 7.80 -12.63 -2.92
N VAL A 115 8.72 -12.91 -3.84
CA VAL A 115 10.15 -13.03 -3.52
C VAL A 115 10.74 -11.67 -3.17
N PHE A 116 10.38 -10.63 -3.94
CA PHE A 116 10.74 -9.26 -3.62
C PHE A 116 10.19 -8.84 -2.24
N TRP A 117 8.93 -9.15 -1.96
CA TRP A 117 8.32 -8.84 -0.67
C TRP A 117 9.08 -9.50 0.49
N VAL A 118 9.36 -10.81 0.39
CA VAL A 118 10.10 -11.54 1.42
C VAL A 118 11.48 -10.95 1.64
N ARG A 119 12.21 -10.64 0.56
CA ARG A 119 13.56 -10.04 0.67
C ARG A 119 13.51 -8.68 1.34
N SER A 120 12.56 -7.83 0.96
CA SER A 120 12.39 -6.51 1.55
C SER A 120 12.04 -6.61 3.04
N PHE A 121 11.12 -7.49 3.39
CA PHE A 121 10.74 -7.73 4.78
C PHE A 121 11.94 -8.23 5.62
N MET A 122 12.70 -9.19 5.10
CA MET A 122 13.88 -9.72 5.81
C MET A 122 14.97 -8.66 5.97
N ALA A 123 15.20 -7.84 4.95
CA ALA A 123 16.17 -6.75 5.02
C ALA A 123 15.78 -5.69 6.07
N ASP A 124 14.50 -5.33 6.13
CA ASP A 124 13.99 -4.41 7.14
C ASP A 124 14.09 -5.01 8.55
N LEU A 125 13.76 -6.30 8.70
CA LEU A 125 13.88 -7.00 9.96
C LEU A 125 15.35 -7.06 10.43
N GLU A 126 16.29 -7.37 9.55
CA GLU A 126 17.72 -7.36 9.88
C GLU A 126 18.20 -5.99 10.33
N ARG A 127 17.76 -4.93 9.62
CA ARG A 127 18.10 -3.56 9.97
C ARG A 127 17.61 -3.22 11.37
N ILE A 128 16.32 -3.49 11.66
CA ILE A 128 15.73 -3.22 12.98
C ILE A 128 16.41 -4.06 14.07
N CYS A 129 16.75 -5.32 13.80
CA CYS A 129 17.46 -6.18 14.76
C CYS A 129 18.87 -5.66 15.05
N LYS A 130 19.61 -5.20 14.04
CA LYS A 130 20.93 -4.59 14.20
C LYS A 130 20.84 -3.31 15.04
N ASP A 131 19.94 -2.40 14.70
CA ASP A 131 19.72 -1.18 15.45
C ASP A 131 19.33 -1.48 16.90
N HIS A 132 18.45 -2.45 17.09
CA HIS A 132 18.00 -2.88 18.41
C HIS A 132 19.10 -3.55 19.23
N SER A 133 19.99 -4.33 18.61
CA SER A 133 21.12 -4.97 19.30
C SER A 133 22.20 -3.97 19.71
N GLN A 134 22.42 -2.92 18.92
CA GLN A 134 23.37 -1.86 19.25
C GLN A 134 22.91 -0.99 20.42
N HIS A 135 21.61 -0.88 20.63
CA HIS A 135 21.01 -0.08 21.72
C HIS A 135 20.61 -0.91 22.95
N ARG A 136 20.94 -2.21 22.99
CA ARG A 136 20.64 -3.09 24.13
C ARG A 136 21.92 -3.59 24.78
N CYS A 137 22.18 -3.09 25.98
CA CYS A 137 23.18 -3.68 26.86
C CYS A 137 22.52 -4.68 27.83
N TRP A 138 23.11 -5.85 27.98
CA TRP A 138 22.74 -6.83 28.99
C TRP A 138 23.73 -6.69 30.16
N GLY A 139 23.21 -6.39 31.34
CA GLY A 139 24.00 -6.44 32.57
C GLY A 139 23.69 -7.73 33.32
N ILE A 140 24.71 -8.50 33.67
CA ILE A 140 24.60 -9.63 34.57
C ILE A 140 25.26 -9.25 35.88
N GLY A 141 24.45 -9.19 36.95
CA GLY A 141 24.95 -8.91 38.29
C GLY A 141 24.21 -9.75 39.34
N PHE A 142 24.89 -10.41 40.21
CA PHE A 142 24.37 -11.15 41.38
C PHE A 142 23.17 -12.07 41.08
N GLY A 143 23.21 -12.84 39.98
CA GLY A 143 22.20 -13.82 39.64
C GLY A 143 20.88 -13.25 39.08
N LEU A 144 20.75 -11.97 38.95
CA LEU A 144 19.61 -11.30 38.30
C LEU A 144 20.07 -10.68 36.97
N GLY A 145 19.53 -11.19 35.88
CA GLY A 145 19.69 -10.56 34.56
C GLY A 145 18.75 -9.34 34.45
N PHE A 146 19.27 -8.17 34.20
CA PHE A 146 18.46 -7.02 33.85
C PHE A 146 18.83 -6.49 32.47
N ARG A 147 17.83 -6.03 31.79
CA ARG A 147 17.92 -5.48 30.45
C ARG A 147 18.03 -3.97 30.55
N ILE A 148 19.16 -3.42 30.14
CA ILE A 148 19.32 -1.99 29.96
C ILE A 148 18.98 -1.66 28.52
N VAL A 149 17.97 -0.87 28.30
CA VAL A 149 17.68 -0.29 26.99
C VAL A 149 18.46 1.02 26.94
N ALA A 150 19.51 1.07 26.13
CA ALA A 150 20.16 2.34 25.83
C ALA A 150 19.21 3.18 24.97
N LEU A 151 18.86 4.34 25.47
CA LEU A 151 18.11 5.32 24.68
C LEU A 151 19.08 5.94 23.66
N ASP A 152 18.53 6.38 22.52
CA ASP A 152 19.27 7.11 21.51
C ASP A 152 20.08 8.24 22.18
N PRO A 153 21.36 8.45 21.80
CA PRO A 153 22.18 9.54 22.37
C PRO A 153 21.55 10.93 22.24
N SER A 154 20.66 11.10 21.28
CA SER A 154 19.88 12.33 21.08
C SER A 154 18.61 12.41 21.97
N PHE A 155 18.26 11.31 22.65
CA PHE A 155 17.07 11.27 23.48
C PHE A 155 17.24 12.18 24.73
N ARG A 156 16.42 13.19 24.80
CA ARG A 156 16.38 14.08 25.95
C ARG A 156 15.30 13.66 26.94
N LYS A 157 15.73 13.10 28.05
CA LYS A 157 14.79 12.78 29.14
C LYS A 157 14.21 14.06 29.71
N LEU A 158 12.91 14.13 29.74
CA LEU A 158 12.19 15.24 30.33
C LEU A 158 12.35 15.20 31.87
N SER A 159 12.95 16.26 32.45
CA SER A 159 13.12 16.37 33.90
C SER A 159 11.86 16.96 34.51
N SER A 160 11.29 16.29 35.51
CA SER A 160 10.14 16.76 36.26
C SER A 160 10.41 18.12 36.97
N GLU A 161 11.63 18.31 37.46
CA GLU A 161 12.04 19.55 38.11
C GLU A 161 12.08 20.69 37.09
N TYR A 162 12.63 20.44 35.89
CA TYR A 162 12.67 21.44 34.84
C TYR A 162 11.27 21.86 34.40
N ILE A 163 10.37 20.89 34.17
CA ILE A 163 8.99 21.16 33.77
C ILE A 163 8.29 21.98 34.88
N THR A 164 8.41 21.52 36.12
CA THR A 164 7.74 22.17 37.24
C THR A 164 8.23 23.62 37.44
N SER A 165 9.53 23.85 37.30
CA SER A 165 10.10 25.20 37.41
C SER A 165 9.68 26.09 36.23
N ALA A 166 9.68 25.55 34.99
CA ALA A 166 9.19 26.28 33.81
C ALA A 166 7.69 26.59 33.93
N TYR A 167 6.89 25.63 34.40
CA TYR A 167 5.46 25.82 34.63
C TYR A 167 5.15 26.94 35.66
N LYS A 168 5.88 26.94 36.75
CA LYS A 168 5.71 27.99 37.79
C LYS A 168 6.12 29.39 37.33
N ARG A 169 7.08 29.48 36.41
CA ARG A 169 7.65 30.73 35.93
C ARG A 169 6.84 31.38 34.80
N THR A 170 6.05 30.60 34.07
CA THR A 170 5.31 31.10 32.90
C THR A 170 3.83 31.31 33.23
N THR A 171 3.26 32.38 32.72
CA THR A 171 1.83 32.72 32.86
C THR A 171 1.01 32.21 31.68
N ASN A 172 1.56 32.28 30.45
CA ASN A 172 0.93 31.78 29.25
C ASN A 172 1.55 30.43 28.89
N ARG A 173 0.70 29.39 28.71
CA ARG A 173 1.15 28.02 28.53
C ARG A 173 0.46 27.40 27.36
N VAL A 174 1.23 26.71 26.52
CA VAL A 174 0.73 25.83 25.44
C VAL A 174 1.37 24.45 25.64
N PHE A 175 0.57 23.42 25.67
CA PHE A 175 1.02 22.02 25.72
C PHE A 175 0.72 21.39 24.41
N LEU A 176 1.76 20.85 23.76
CA LEU A 176 1.65 19.97 22.61
C LEU A 176 1.99 18.57 23.10
N LEU A 177 1.00 17.70 23.12
CA LEU A 177 1.15 16.31 23.52
C LEU A 177 0.92 15.46 22.27
N ASP A 178 1.93 14.68 21.92
CA ASP A 178 1.82 13.65 20.95
C ASP A 178 1.43 12.35 21.66
N TYR A 179 0.49 11.64 21.09
CA TYR A 179 -0.04 10.39 21.63
C TYR A 179 -0.06 9.35 20.54
N ASP A 180 0.96 8.50 20.52
CA ASP A 180 1.05 7.31 19.68
C ASP A 180 0.50 6.06 20.40
#